data_c25760e74a5f04868bc6dedba57cdaf0
#
_entry.id   c25760e74a5f04868bc6dedba57cdaf0
#
_cell.length_a   1.000
_cell.length_b   1.000
_cell.length_c   1.000
_cell.angle_alpha   90.00
_cell.angle_beta   90.00
_cell.angle_gamma   90.00
#
_symmetry.space_group_name_H-M   'P 1'
#
loop_
_entity.id
_entity.type
_entity.pdbx_description
1 polymer ?
#
loop_
_entity_poly.entity_id
_entity_poly.type
_entity_poly.pdbx_seq_one_letter_code
_entity_poly.pdbx_strand_id
1 'polypeptide(L)'
;MSRSPRNQRDSRRRLDPTLPEGAVPSETGLLGPLEVKAISEALGIRPTKVLGQNFVHDVGTVRKIVAAGGVKEGDEVVEVGPGLGSLTLALLEVGARVRAVEIDPPLAAALPETVRARMSEAADRFHVVTMDATQIKGVDDFGVDWPAPTKLVANLPYNVAVPVLLNMLEAFPSIQG
;
A
#
# COMPACT_ATOMS: atom_id res chain seq x y z
N MET A 1 24.18 -30.19 11.64
CA MET A 1 24.02 -29.18 12.74
C MET A 1 22.94 -28.18 12.35
N SER A 2 21.76 -28.36 12.93
CA SER A 2 20.59 -27.49 12.68
C SER A 2 20.80 -26.14 13.37
N ARG A 3 20.84 -25.03 12.62
CA ARG A 3 20.86 -23.69 13.18
C ARG A 3 19.48 -23.39 13.79
N SER A 4 19.49 -23.05 15.06
CA SER A 4 18.31 -22.75 15.89
C SER A 4 17.43 -21.66 15.27
N PRO A 5 16.09 -21.75 15.36
CA PRO A 5 15.14 -20.75 14.82
C PRO A 5 15.28 -19.34 15.41
N ARG A 6 15.99 -19.19 16.52
CA ARG A 6 16.20 -17.89 17.20
C ARG A 6 17.01 -16.88 16.38
N ASN A 7 17.88 -17.32 15.49
CA ASN A 7 18.80 -16.42 14.79
C ASN A 7 18.16 -15.72 13.57
N GLN A 8 17.07 -16.28 13.03
CA GLN A 8 16.36 -15.64 11.90
C GLN A 8 15.39 -14.52 12.37
N ARG A 9 14.89 -14.60 13.61
CA ARG A 9 14.02 -13.55 14.17
C ARG A 9 14.81 -12.31 14.56
N ASP A 10 16.05 -12.46 14.96
CA ASP A 10 16.89 -11.34 15.40
C ASP A 10 17.46 -10.53 14.24
N SER A 11 17.70 -11.17 13.08
CA SER A 11 18.14 -10.47 11.86
C SER A 11 17.02 -9.62 11.23
N ARG A 12 15.76 -10.04 11.36
CA ARG A 12 14.59 -9.27 10.88
C ARG A 12 14.33 -8.03 11.74
N ARG A 13 14.65 -8.08 13.03
CA ARG A 13 14.50 -6.93 13.96
C ARG A 13 15.39 -5.74 13.61
N ARG A 14 16.53 -5.98 12.96
CA ARG A 14 17.51 -4.93 12.64
C ARG A 14 17.24 -4.20 11.32
N LEU A 15 16.28 -4.66 10.52
CA LEU A 15 16.10 -4.22 9.14
C LEU A 15 14.70 -3.67 8.84
N ASP A 16 13.81 -3.59 9.82
CA ASP A 16 12.47 -3.06 9.60
C ASP A 16 12.36 -1.63 10.15
N PRO A 17 12.54 -0.60 9.28
CA PRO A 17 12.44 0.79 9.68
C PRO A 17 11.01 1.20 10.07
N THR A 18 10.04 0.33 9.87
CA THR A 18 8.63 0.57 10.22
C THR A 18 8.32 0.25 11.68
N LEU A 19 9.32 -0.28 12.43
CA LEU A 19 9.12 -0.67 13.82
C LEU A 19 9.88 0.22 14.79
N PRO A 20 9.29 0.55 15.95
CA PRO A 20 10.02 1.13 17.06
C PRO A 20 11.12 0.19 17.55
N GLU A 21 12.19 0.76 18.10
CA GLU A 21 13.26 -0.03 18.71
C GLU A 21 12.70 -0.98 19.78
N GLY A 22 13.03 -2.28 19.64
CA GLY A 22 12.57 -3.31 20.55
C GLY A 22 11.18 -3.91 20.29
N ALA A 23 10.43 -3.38 19.32
CA ALA A 23 9.13 -3.95 18.95
C ALA A 23 9.29 -5.26 18.17
N VAL A 24 8.32 -6.15 18.33
CA VAL A 24 8.25 -7.41 17.58
C VAL A 24 7.40 -7.18 16.35
N PRO A 25 7.90 -7.50 15.14
CA PRO A 25 7.08 -7.44 13.93
C PRO A 25 5.82 -8.29 14.08
N SER A 26 4.70 -7.83 13.51
CA SER A 26 3.53 -8.68 13.36
C SER A 26 3.90 -9.95 12.57
N GLU A 27 3.30 -11.08 12.89
CA GLU A 27 3.54 -12.34 12.16
C GLU A 27 3.11 -12.26 10.69
N THR A 28 2.25 -11.31 10.39
CA THR A 28 1.82 -10.98 9.02
C THR A 28 2.69 -9.87 8.46
N GLY A 29 2.90 -9.82 7.15
CA GLY A 29 3.57 -8.69 6.49
C GLY A 29 2.78 -7.37 6.56
N LEU A 30 1.54 -7.39 7.08
CA LEU A 30 0.65 -6.23 7.14
C LEU A 30 1.00 -5.29 8.29
N LEU A 31 0.58 -4.03 8.15
CA LEU A 31 0.77 -3.01 9.18
C LEU A 31 -0.30 -3.13 10.27
N GLY A 32 0.14 -3.35 11.49
CA GLY A 32 -0.70 -3.21 12.68
C GLY A 32 -0.64 -1.79 13.26
N PRO A 33 -1.37 -1.53 14.37
CA PRO A 33 -1.43 -0.20 14.99
C PRO A 33 -0.06 0.35 15.43
N LEU A 34 0.86 -0.51 15.87
CA LEU A 34 2.21 -0.11 16.29
C LEU A 34 3.05 0.35 15.10
N GLU A 35 3.01 -0.38 14.00
CA GLU A 35 3.72 -0.06 12.77
C GLU A 35 3.18 1.24 12.15
N VAL A 36 1.86 1.38 12.09
CA VAL A 36 1.21 2.62 11.62
C VAL A 36 1.65 3.83 12.44
N LYS A 37 1.66 3.69 13.77
CA LYS A 37 2.13 4.75 14.66
C LYS A 37 3.59 5.11 14.40
N ALA A 38 4.47 4.10 14.32
CA ALA A 38 5.89 4.32 14.11
C ALA A 38 6.19 5.00 12.78
N ILE A 39 5.56 4.58 11.69
CA ILE A 39 5.72 5.20 10.37
C ILE A 39 5.20 6.64 10.40
N SER A 40 4.04 6.86 11.02
CA SER A 40 3.45 8.20 11.13
C SER A 40 4.36 9.17 11.89
N GLU A 41 4.94 8.71 12.99
CA GLU A 41 5.90 9.51 13.77
C GLU A 41 7.17 9.81 12.97
N ALA A 42 7.73 8.81 12.28
CA ALA A 42 8.92 8.96 11.45
C ALA A 42 8.71 9.95 10.30
N LEU A 43 7.50 9.99 9.73
CA LEU A 43 7.12 10.92 8.66
C LEU A 43 6.64 12.30 9.18
N GLY A 44 6.60 12.50 10.51
CA GLY A 44 6.10 13.73 11.12
C GLY A 44 4.60 13.98 10.89
N ILE A 45 3.83 12.93 10.66
CA ILE A 45 2.38 13.03 10.43
C ILE A 45 1.68 13.14 11.79
N ARG A 46 0.93 14.24 11.98
CA ARG A 46 0.18 14.44 13.22
C ARG A 46 -1.00 13.49 13.33
N PRO A 47 -1.36 13.01 14.55
CA PRO A 47 -2.49 12.11 14.77
C PRO A 47 -3.82 12.60 14.19
N THR A 48 -4.06 13.91 14.19
CA THR A 48 -5.23 14.53 13.58
C THR A 48 -5.30 14.36 12.06
N LYS A 49 -4.15 14.35 11.38
CA LYS A 49 -4.07 14.03 9.94
C LYS A 49 -4.26 12.54 9.69
N VAL A 50 -3.76 11.69 10.57
CA VAL A 50 -3.97 10.23 10.49
C VAL A 50 -5.46 9.90 10.55
N LEU A 51 -6.20 10.53 11.46
CA LEU A 51 -7.65 10.38 11.58
C LEU A 51 -8.42 11.00 10.39
N GLY A 52 -7.97 12.13 9.88
CA GLY A 52 -8.60 12.84 8.75
C GLY A 52 -8.35 12.18 7.40
N GLN A 53 -7.28 11.41 7.24
CA GLN A 53 -6.94 10.67 6.02
C GLN A 53 -7.52 9.24 6.02
N ASN A 54 -8.33 8.86 7.03
CA ASN A 54 -8.95 7.53 7.16
C ASN A 54 -7.94 6.39 6.94
N PHE A 55 -6.76 6.47 7.55
CA PHE A 55 -5.79 5.37 7.48
C PHE A 55 -6.41 4.12 8.08
N VAL A 56 -6.69 3.15 7.24
CA VAL A 56 -7.12 1.83 7.70
C VAL A 56 -5.90 1.13 8.29
N HIS A 57 -5.95 0.83 9.58
CA HIS A 57 -4.86 0.20 10.34
C HIS A 57 -5.30 -1.11 11.02
N ASP A 58 -6.51 -1.57 10.71
CA ASP A 58 -6.98 -2.88 11.15
C ASP A 58 -6.76 -3.91 10.05
N VAL A 59 -5.91 -4.89 10.33
CA VAL A 59 -5.54 -5.98 9.41
C VAL A 59 -6.78 -6.74 8.91
N GLY A 60 -7.74 -6.99 9.78
CA GLY A 60 -8.98 -7.68 9.40
C GLY A 60 -9.81 -6.86 8.40
N THR A 61 -9.85 -5.56 8.60
CA THR A 61 -10.59 -4.65 7.72
C THR A 61 -9.96 -4.54 6.34
N VAL A 62 -8.65 -4.38 6.23
CA VAL A 62 -7.98 -4.32 4.91
C VAL A 62 -8.13 -5.62 4.13
N ARG A 63 -8.06 -6.77 4.79
CA ARG A 63 -8.31 -8.07 4.15
C ARG A 63 -9.75 -8.22 3.65
N LYS A 64 -10.73 -7.71 4.40
CA LYS A 64 -12.13 -7.69 3.97
C LYS A 64 -12.35 -6.80 2.75
N ILE A 65 -11.68 -5.65 2.68
CA ILE A 65 -11.74 -4.76 1.51
C ILE A 65 -11.20 -5.47 0.28
N VAL A 66 -10.04 -6.11 0.37
CA VAL A 66 -9.43 -6.87 -0.72
C VAL A 66 -10.35 -8.00 -1.19
N ALA A 67 -10.90 -8.76 -0.25
CA ALA A 67 -11.84 -9.85 -0.55
C ALA A 67 -13.13 -9.34 -1.21
N ALA A 68 -13.70 -8.24 -0.72
CA ALA A 68 -14.91 -7.63 -1.28
C ALA A 68 -14.67 -7.11 -2.72
N GLY A 69 -13.46 -6.62 -3.00
CA GLY A 69 -13.05 -6.22 -4.35
C GLY A 69 -12.78 -7.40 -5.29
N GLY A 70 -12.84 -8.62 -4.80
CA GLY A 70 -12.57 -9.83 -5.58
C GLY A 70 -11.15 -9.86 -6.16
N VAL A 71 -10.19 -9.23 -5.49
CA VAL A 71 -8.80 -9.19 -5.94
C VAL A 71 -8.13 -10.55 -5.73
N LYS A 72 -7.45 -11.04 -6.75
CA LYS A 72 -6.80 -12.34 -6.81
C LYS A 72 -5.34 -12.22 -7.23
N GLU A 73 -4.61 -13.32 -7.05
CA GLU A 73 -3.26 -13.46 -7.57
C GLU A 73 -3.22 -13.16 -9.08
N GLY A 74 -2.25 -12.37 -9.49
CA GLY A 74 -2.06 -11.96 -10.88
C GLY A 74 -2.93 -10.80 -11.37
N ASP A 75 -3.86 -10.31 -10.55
CA ASP A 75 -4.65 -9.13 -10.92
C ASP A 75 -3.77 -7.87 -11.04
N GLU A 76 -4.07 -7.07 -12.04
CA GLU A 76 -3.47 -5.74 -12.24
C GLU A 76 -4.34 -4.69 -11.53
N VAL A 77 -3.85 -4.17 -10.42
CA VAL A 77 -4.59 -3.23 -9.58
C VAL A 77 -4.00 -1.83 -9.67
N VAL A 78 -4.86 -0.83 -9.82
CA VAL A 78 -4.52 0.55 -9.52
C VAL A 78 -5.10 0.94 -8.16
N GLU A 79 -4.24 1.41 -7.28
CA GLU A 79 -4.61 1.91 -5.96
C GLU A 79 -4.48 3.43 -5.91
N VAL A 80 -5.51 4.12 -5.45
CA VAL A 80 -5.48 5.57 -5.27
C VAL A 80 -5.49 5.91 -3.79
N GLY A 81 -4.53 6.74 -3.38
CA GLY A 81 -4.38 7.17 -2.00
C GLY A 81 -3.92 6.08 -1.04
N PRO A 82 -2.80 5.38 -1.34
CA PRO A 82 -2.31 4.29 -0.50
C PRO A 82 -1.94 4.71 0.92
N GLY A 83 -1.64 5.98 1.14
CA GLY A 83 -1.24 6.50 2.44
C GLY A 83 0.00 5.79 2.99
N LEU A 84 -0.12 5.15 4.14
CA LEU A 84 0.98 4.40 4.77
C LEU A 84 1.22 3.01 4.15
N GLY A 85 0.30 2.52 3.33
CA GLY A 85 0.45 1.26 2.61
C GLY A 85 -0.26 0.05 3.24
N SER A 86 -1.16 0.25 4.19
CA SER A 86 -1.90 -0.86 4.82
C SER A 86 -2.68 -1.68 3.80
N LEU A 87 -3.45 -1.02 2.94
CA LEU A 87 -4.21 -1.67 1.88
C LEU A 87 -3.30 -2.19 0.76
N THR A 88 -2.25 -1.43 0.41
CA THR A 88 -1.21 -1.85 -0.53
C THR A 88 -0.63 -3.22 -0.17
N LEU A 89 -0.21 -3.40 1.09
CA LEU A 89 0.35 -4.66 1.56
C LEU A 89 -0.66 -5.80 1.51
N ALA A 90 -1.92 -5.55 1.80
CA ALA A 90 -2.97 -6.56 1.70
C ALA A 90 -3.24 -6.98 0.24
N LEU A 91 -3.16 -6.06 -0.71
CA LEU A 91 -3.24 -6.36 -2.15
C LEU A 91 -2.05 -7.19 -2.62
N LEU A 92 -0.85 -6.85 -2.16
CA LEU A 92 0.37 -7.61 -2.46
C LEU A 92 0.36 -9.00 -1.81
N GLU A 93 -0.21 -9.14 -0.62
CA GLU A 93 -0.35 -10.42 0.12
C GLU A 93 -1.12 -11.46 -0.71
N VAL A 94 -2.18 -11.06 -1.39
CA VAL A 94 -2.96 -11.97 -2.25
C VAL A 94 -2.32 -12.24 -3.61
N GLY A 95 -1.20 -11.63 -3.94
CA GLY A 95 -0.44 -11.84 -5.16
C GLY A 95 -0.78 -10.90 -6.31
N ALA A 96 -1.50 -9.82 -6.06
CA ALA A 96 -1.77 -8.80 -7.07
C ALA A 96 -0.51 -8.00 -7.42
N ARG A 97 -0.49 -7.41 -8.62
CA ARG A 97 0.45 -6.37 -9.00
C ARG A 97 -0.21 -5.01 -8.78
N VAL A 98 0.45 -4.14 -8.05
CA VAL A 98 -0.14 -2.87 -7.58
C VAL A 98 0.63 -1.68 -8.11
N ARG A 99 -0.04 -0.83 -8.88
CA ARG A 99 0.41 0.52 -9.18
C ARG A 99 -0.38 1.52 -8.34
N ALA A 100 0.31 2.34 -7.58
CA ALA A 100 -0.31 3.29 -6.67
C ALA A 100 -0.13 4.73 -7.15
N VAL A 101 -1.13 5.55 -6.89
CA VAL A 101 -1.11 7.00 -7.10
C VAL A 101 -1.24 7.68 -5.75
N GLU A 102 -0.21 8.41 -5.32
CA GLU A 102 -0.18 9.16 -4.07
C GLU A 102 0.15 10.62 -4.34
N ILE A 103 -0.70 11.51 -3.84
CA ILE A 103 -0.51 12.96 -4.04
C ILE A 103 0.51 13.56 -3.07
N ASP A 104 0.70 12.94 -1.91
CA ASP A 104 1.61 13.41 -0.87
C ASP A 104 3.03 12.86 -1.12
N PRO A 105 4.02 13.72 -1.47
CA PRO A 105 5.37 13.25 -1.79
C PRO A 105 6.06 12.47 -0.67
N PRO A 106 6.01 12.86 0.62
CA PRO A 106 6.60 12.08 1.71
C PRO A 106 6.00 10.68 1.83
N LEU A 107 4.68 10.53 1.68
CA LEU A 107 4.01 9.24 1.71
C LEU A 107 4.41 8.38 0.51
N ALA A 108 4.41 8.95 -0.68
CA ALA A 108 4.84 8.26 -1.90
C ALA A 108 6.29 7.76 -1.82
N ALA A 109 7.19 8.57 -1.26
CA ALA A 109 8.60 8.21 -1.09
C ALA A 109 8.81 7.08 -0.07
N ALA A 110 7.99 7.02 0.98
CA ALA A 110 8.09 6.00 2.03
C ALA A 110 7.54 4.63 1.61
N LEU A 111 6.58 4.58 0.70
CA LEU A 111 5.88 3.34 0.31
C LEU A 111 6.81 2.23 -0.21
N PRO A 112 7.75 2.47 -1.15
CA PRO A 112 8.66 1.43 -1.62
C PRO A 112 9.51 0.83 -0.49
N GLU A 113 9.92 1.65 0.48
CA GLU A 113 10.69 1.19 1.64
C GLU A 113 9.83 0.34 2.56
N THR A 114 8.59 0.74 2.81
CA THR A 114 7.62 -0.04 3.58
C THR A 114 7.37 -1.41 2.95
N VAL A 115 7.16 -1.46 1.64
CA VAL A 115 6.97 -2.73 0.91
C VAL A 115 8.21 -3.62 1.03
N ARG A 116 9.42 -3.07 0.82
CA ARG A 116 10.66 -3.84 0.95
C ARG A 116 10.88 -4.36 2.37
N ALA A 117 10.55 -3.56 3.37
CA ALA A 117 10.72 -3.95 4.78
C ALA A 117 9.72 -5.03 5.20
N ARG A 118 8.49 -4.98 4.69
CA ARG A 118 7.38 -5.84 5.11
C ARG A 118 7.16 -7.05 4.21
N MET A 119 7.37 -6.90 2.91
CA MET A 119 7.15 -7.91 1.87
C MET A 119 8.20 -7.77 0.76
N SER A 120 9.46 -8.03 1.06
CA SER A 120 10.57 -7.88 0.10
C SER A 120 10.37 -8.70 -1.18
N GLU A 121 9.72 -9.85 -1.10
CA GLU A 121 9.39 -10.72 -2.21
C GLU A 121 8.34 -10.13 -3.16
N ALA A 122 7.59 -9.12 -2.70
CA ALA A 122 6.57 -8.44 -3.50
C ALA A 122 7.03 -7.11 -4.09
N ALA A 123 8.27 -6.69 -3.83
CA ALA A 123 8.77 -5.38 -4.23
C ALA A 123 8.75 -5.14 -5.75
N ASP A 124 8.92 -6.15 -6.56
CA ASP A 124 8.84 -6.10 -8.04
C ASP A 124 7.40 -6.02 -8.58
N ARG A 125 6.41 -6.27 -7.72
CA ARG A 125 4.98 -6.15 -8.05
C ARG A 125 4.36 -4.85 -7.56
N PHE A 126 5.16 -3.93 -7.05
CA PHE A 126 4.72 -2.64 -6.54
C PHE A 126 5.40 -1.47 -7.26
N HIS A 127 4.61 -0.48 -7.64
CA HIS A 127 5.10 0.79 -8.17
C HIS A 127 4.22 1.93 -7.69
N VAL A 128 4.80 3.09 -7.42
CA VAL A 128 4.07 4.28 -6.99
C VAL A 128 4.51 5.50 -7.79
N VAL A 129 3.54 6.34 -8.15
CA VAL A 129 3.77 7.67 -8.72
C VAL A 129 3.22 8.75 -7.80
N THR A 130 3.95 9.86 -7.71
CA THR A 130 3.51 11.05 -6.99
C THR A 130 2.73 11.92 -7.95
N MET A 131 1.41 11.86 -7.87
CA MET A 131 0.53 12.58 -8.79
C MET A 131 -0.86 12.76 -8.19
N ASP A 132 -1.56 13.80 -8.63
CA ASP A 132 -3.00 13.91 -8.38
C ASP A 132 -3.75 12.90 -9.27
N ALA A 133 -4.54 12.03 -8.68
CA ALA A 133 -5.26 10.99 -9.40
C ALA A 133 -6.27 11.55 -10.43
N THR A 134 -6.74 12.78 -10.25
CA THR A 134 -7.60 13.47 -11.24
C THR A 134 -6.85 13.88 -12.52
N GLN A 135 -5.52 13.83 -12.50
CA GLN A 135 -4.65 14.18 -13.62
C GLN A 135 -4.11 12.96 -14.37
N ILE A 136 -4.36 11.75 -13.89
CA ILE A 136 -3.99 10.50 -14.57
C ILE A 136 -4.76 10.39 -15.90
N LYS A 137 -4.04 10.09 -16.97
CA LYS A 137 -4.61 9.96 -18.34
C LYS A 137 -4.54 8.54 -18.89
N GLY A 138 -3.64 7.71 -18.36
CA GLY A 138 -3.47 6.34 -18.81
C GLY A 138 -2.25 5.64 -18.21
N VAL A 139 -1.94 4.47 -18.74
CA VAL A 139 -0.85 3.61 -18.23
C VAL A 139 0.52 4.26 -18.33
N ASP A 140 0.75 5.14 -19.29
CA ASP A 140 2.04 5.79 -19.52
C ASP A 140 2.45 6.71 -18.35
N ASP A 141 1.47 7.22 -17.61
CA ASP A 141 1.74 8.08 -16.43
C ASP A 141 2.48 7.34 -15.30
N PHE A 142 2.44 6.02 -15.30
CA PHE A 142 3.14 5.21 -14.30
C PHE A 142 4.60 4.92 -14.66
N GLY A 143 5.01 5.07 -15.91
CA GLY A 143 6.39 4.83 -16.34
C GLY A 143 6.86 3.38 -16.19
N VAL A 144 5.95 2.42 -16.11
CA VAL A 144 6.24 0.99 -16.06
C VAL A 144 5.52 0.27 -17.19
N ASP A 145 6.18 -0.71 -17.78
CA ASP A 145 5.62 -1.54 -18.85
C ASP A 145 4.83 -2.71 -18.25
N TRP A 146 3.69 -2.39 -17.69
CA TRP A 146 2.75 -3.35 -17.11
C TRP A 146 1.43 -3.33 -17.86
N PRO A 147 0.70 -4.47 -17.91
CA PRO A 147 -0.64 -4.49 -18.46
C PRO A 147 -1.56 -3.46 -17.81
N ALA A 148 -2.58 -3.02 -18.53
CA ALA A 148 -3.55 -2.07 -18.01
C ALA A 148 -4.27 -2.63 -16.76
N PRO A 149 -4.57 -1.79 -15.77
CA PRO A 149 -5.24 -2.25 -14.56
C PRO A 149 -6.67 -2.73 -14.87
N THR A 150 -7.05 -3.81 -14.23
CA THR A 150 -8.41 -4.39 -14.33
C THR A 150 -9.24 -4.14 -13.09
N LYS A 151 -8.60 -3.72 -12.00
CA LYS A 151 -9.20 -3.42 -10.71
C LYS A 151 -8.79 -2.05 -10.22
N LEU A 152 -9.74 -1.32 -9.62
CA LEU A 152 -9.50 -0.07 -8.92
C LEU A 152 -9.79 -0.25 -7.45
N VAL A 153 -8.83 0.07 -6.60
CA VAL A 153 -9.00 0.07 -5.16
C VAL A 153 -8.61 1.44 -4.61
N ALA A 154 -9.46 2.03 -3.80
CA ALA A 154 -9.22 3.35 -3.23
C ALA A 154 -9.83 3.48 -1.84
N ASN A 155 -9.14 4.17 -0.95
CA ASN A 155 -9.64 4.61 0.33
C ASN A 155 -9.55 6.14 0.39
N LEU A 156 -10.57 6.82 -0.11
CA LEU A 156 -10.58 8.26 -0.32
C LEU A 156 -11.65 8.95 0.54
N PRO A 157 -11.40 10.21 0.96
CA PRO A 157 -12.44 11.07 1.52
C PRO A 157 -13.57 11.30 0.51
N TYR A 158 -14.79 11.42 0.99
CA TYR A 158 -15.97 11.57 0.13
C TYR A 158 -15.92 12.75 -0.84
N ASN A 159 -15.31 13.87 -0.42
CA ASN A 159 -15.21 15.09 -1.24
C ASN A 159 -14.33 14.95 -2.47
N VAL A 160 -13.41 13.99 -2.51
CA VAL A 160 -12.51 13.74 -3.65
C VAL A 160 -12.80 12.43 -4.37
N ALA A 161 -13.58 11.54 -3.76
CA ALA A 161 -13.81 10.19 -4.27
C ALA A 161 -14.47 10.18 -5.66
N VAL A 162 -15.53 10.97 -5.86
CA VAL A 162 -16.28 10.97 -7.12
C VAL A 162 -15.44 11.48 -8.30
N PRO A 163 -14.79 12.66 -8.25
CA PRO A 163 -13.96 13.12 -9.35
C PRO A 163 -12.80 12.17 -9.65
N VAL A 164 -12.16 11.60 -8.63
CA VAL A 164 -11.08 10.62 -8.81
C VAL A 164 -11.61 9.36 -9.50
N LEU A 165 -12.71 8.79 -8.99
CA LEU A 165 -13.30 7.57 -9.56
C LEU A 165 -13.67 7.77 -11.05
N LEU A 166 -14.34 8.86 -11.38
CA LEU A 166 -14.72 9.16 -12.78
C LEU A 166 -13.50 9.27 -13.67
N ASN A 167 -12.47 10.00 -13.24
CA ASN A 167 -11.24 10.12 -14.01
C ASN A 167 -10.52 8.78 -14.20
N MET A 168 -10.43 7.96 -13.17
CA MET A 168 -9.76 6.66 -13.24
C MET A 168 -10.49 5.69 -14.17
N LEU A 169 -11.83 5.69 -14.16
CA LEU A 169 -12.62 4.86 -15.07
C LEU A 169 -12.52 5.33 -16.54
N GLU A 170 -12.37 6.64 -16.76
CA GLU A 170 -12.11 7.20 -18.08
C GLU A 170 -10.70 6.85 -18.58
N ALA A 171 -9.69 7.01 -17.71
CA ALA A 171 -8.28 6.73 -18.03
C ALA A 171 -8.02 5.24 -18.28
N PHE A 172 -8.77 4.36 -17.60
CA PHE A 172 -8.59 2.91 -17.68
C PHE A 172 -9.89 2.18 -17.99
N PRO A 173 -10.29 2.13 -19.27
CA PRO A 173 -11.50 1.39 -19.69
C PRO A 173 -11.43 -0.12 -19.40
N SER A 174 -10.24 -0.63 -19.09
CA SER A 174 -9.98 -2.03 -18.70
C SER A 174 -10.48 -2.40 -17.29
N ILE A 175 -10.80 -1.40 -16.45
CA ILE A 175 -11.28 -1.65 -15.09
C ILE A 175 -12.66 -2.30 -15.13
N GLN A 176 -12.78 -3.44 -14.45
CA GLN A 176 -14.00 -4.25 -14.33
C GLN A 176 -14.51 -4.37 -12.88
N GLY A 177 -13.72 -3.93 -11.90
CA GLY A 177 -14.06 -3.99 -10.49
C GLY A 177 -13.16 -3.15 -9.59
#